data_1d9a8e2939cae31bfccf7a9997be2d84
#
_entry.id   1d9a8e2939cae31bfccf7a9997be2d84
#
_cell.length_a   1.000
_cell.length_b   1.000
_cell.length_c   1.000
_cell.angle_alpha   90.00
_cell.angle_beta   90.00
_cell.angle_gamma   90.00
#
_symmetry.space_group_name_H-M   'P 1'
#
loop_
_entity.id
_entity.type
_entity.pdbx_description
1 polymer ?
#
loop_
_entity_poly.entity_id
_entity_poly.type
_entity_poly.pdbx_seq_one_letter_code
_entity_poly.pdbx_strand_id
1 'polypeptide(L)'
;GVNGKGFTEPSPYGMVKVNRGFLKMGLETQDSLWGEKTPVKEISVDGFWMDDTEITNSEYKQFVTYVRDSILRTRLADPSYGGDETYMITEDKNGDPVPPRVNWKKNLPKKPNEDEQRAIESLYTKNPVTGEKLIDWRQLNYKYEIYDYTAAALRRNRLNPSERNLNTDVVVDPDEVVMISKDTAYVDDEGNIVRETINRRLSGPWDFLNTYIVNAV
;
A
#
# COMPACT_ATOMS: atom_id res chain seq x y z
N GLY A 1 16.60 6.77 31.59
CA GLY A 1 16.78 6.00 30.35
C GLY A 1 15.84 4.82 30.35
N VAL A 2 14.92 4.75 29.40
CA VAL A 2 14.05 3.60 29.24
C VAL A 2 14.90 2.46 28.69
N ASN A 3 15.24 1.48 29.50
CA ASN A 3 15.83 0.21 29.08
C ASN A 3 14.78 -0.63 28.31
N GLY A 4 14.27 -0.09 27.20
CA GLY A 4 13.47 -0.85 26.29
C GLY A 4 14.33 -1.87 25.55
N LYS A 5 13.96 -3.15 25.57
CA LYS A 5 14.52 -4.13 24.66
C LYS A 5 14.33 -3.56 23.25
N GLY A 6 15.41 -3.50 22.46
CA GLY A 6 15.32 -3.06 21.06
C GLY A 6 14.26 -3.89 20.33
N PHE A 7 13.40 -3.23 19.60
CA PHE A 7 12.45 -3.92 18.73
C PHE A 7 13.25 -4.65 17.64
N THR A 8 13.09 -5.96 17.58
CA THR A 8 13.62 -6.78 16.49
C THR A 8 12.45 -7.15 15.62
N GLU A 9 12.47 -6.69 14.38
CA GLU A 9 11.47 -7.04 13.40
C GLU A 9 11.53 -8.54 13.10
N PRO A 10 10.42 -9.26 13.21
CA PRO A 10 10.41 -10.69 12.88
C PRO A 10 10.70 -10.87 11.39
N SER A 11 11.53 -11.85 11.06
CA SER A 11 11.82 -12.21 9.67
C SER A 11 10.54 -12.67 8.97
N PRO A 12 10.15 -12.06 7.84
CA PRO A 12 9.10 -12.60 7.00
C PRO A 12 9.47 -14.00 6.51
N TYR A 13 8.47 -14.85 6.32
CA TYR A 13 8.68 -16.20 5.85
C TYR A 13 9.31 -16.22 4.45
N GLY A 14 10.38 -17.00 4.25
CA GLY A 14 11.07 -17.13 2.96
C GLY A 14 11.89 -15.90 2.55
N MET A 15 12.13 -14.95 3.47
CA MET A 15 12.91 -13.75 3.18
C MET A 15 14.19 -13.67 4.00
N VAL A 16 15.22 -13.11 3.40
CA VAL A 16 16.49 -12.77 4.04
C VAL A 16 16.62 -11.26 4.19
N LYS A 17 17.21 -10.84 5.31
CA LYS A 17 17.46 -9.41 5.55
C LYS A 17 18.74 -8.99 4.84
N VAL A 18 18.60 -8.04 3.92
CA VAL A 18 19.73 -7.33 3.33
C VAL A 18 19.99 -6.06 4.15
N ASN A 19 21.16 -5.96 4.73
CA ASN A 19 21.52 -4.78 5.53
C ASN A 19 21.78 -3.58 4.64
N ARG A 20 21.63 -2.37 5.20
CA ARG A 20 22.01 -1.15 4.54
C ARG A 20 23.47 -1.20 4.07
N GLY A 21 23.71 -0.78 2.85
CA GLY A 21 25.02 -0.76 2.24
C GLY A 21 25.13 0.30 1.14
N PHE A 22 26.26 0.25 0.44
CA PHE A 22 26.45 1.03 -0.77
C PHE A 22 26.99 0.12 -1.88
N LEU A 23 26.67 0.47 -3.10
CA LEU A 23 27.07 -0.26 -4.30
C LEU A 23 27.67 0.74 -5.29
N LYS A 24 28.83 0.39 -5.86
CA LYS A 24 29.34 1.05 -7.06
C LYS A 24 28.74 0.39 -8.29
N MET A 25 27.94 1.12 -9.04
CA MET A 25 27.28 0.66 -10.26
C MET A 25 27.92 1.33 -11.47
N GLY A 26 28.34 0.53 -12.44
CA GLY A 26 29.01 0.96 -13.64
C GLY A 26 30.30 0.21 -13.87
N LEU A 27 30.90 0.37 -15.04
CA LEU A 27 32.17 -0.24 -15.41
C LEU A 27 33.34 0.65 -14.98
N GLU A 28 34.21 0.16 -14.13
CA GLU A 28 35.46 0.86 -13.72
C GLU A 28 36.50 0.90 -14.85
N THR A 29 36.48 -0.10 -15.72
CA THR A 29 37.37 -0.21 -16.87
C THR A 29 36.61 -0.08 -18.17
N GLN A 30 37.20 0.64 -19.13
CA GLN A 30 36.62 0.73 -20.47
C GLN A 30 36.73 -0.63 -21.15
N ASP A 31 35.61 -1.28 -21.39
CA ASP A 31 35.55 -2.42 -22.28
C ASP A 31 35.56 -1.91 -23.72
N SER A 32 36.69 -2.14 -24.43
CA SER A 32 36.88 -1.67 -25.79
C SER A 32 35.95 -2.31 -26.82
N LEU A 33 35.27 -3.41 -26.47
CA LEU A 33 34.33 -4.11 -27.34
C LEU A 33 32.91 -3.50 -27.32
N TRP A 34 32.54 -2.79 -26.24
CA TRP A 34 31.19 -2.20 -26.09
C TRP A 34 31.18 -0.66 -26.14
N GLY A 35 32.29 -0.02 -26.37
CA GLY A 35 32.44 1.35 -26.91
C GLY A 35 32.04 2.54 -26.06
N GLU A 36 31.21 2.41 -25.01
CA GLU A 36 30.74 3.56 -24.23
C GLU A 36 31.26 3.53 -22.78
N LYS A 37 31.81 4.66 -22.34
CA LYS A 37 32.19 4.86 -20.94
C LYS A 37 30.93 5.06 -20.11
N THR A 38 30.58 4.07 -19.31
CA THR A 38 29.53 4.22 -18.32
C THR A 38 30.12 4.80 -17.05
N PRO A 39 29.69 6.00 -16.60
CA PRO A 39 30.24 6.60 -15.38
C PRO A 39 29.87 5.73 -14.16
N VAL A 40 30.88 5.48 -13.34
CA VAL A 40 30.65 4.78 -12.05
C VAL A 40 29.86 5.69 -11.11
N LYS A 41 28.75 5.20 -10.61
CA LYS A 41 27.91 5.88 -9.59
C LYS A 41 27.93 5.10 -8.28
N GLU A 42 28.10 5.80 -7.18
CA GLU A 42 27.90 5.23 -5.85
C GLU A 42 26.44 5.41 -5.46
N ILE A 43 25.77 4.31 -5.14
CA ILE A 43 24.36 4.27 -4.75
C ILE A 43 24.28 3.71 -3.35
N SER A 44 23.66 4.47 -2.44
CA SER A 44 23.31 3.98 -1.10
C SER A 44 21.97 3.23 -1.19
N VAL A 45 21.94 2.04 -0.62
CA VAL A 45 20.74 1.19 -0.55
C VAL A 45 20.38 1.01 0.92
N ASP A 46 19.16 1.35 1.30
CA ASP A 46 18.66 1.09 2.65
C ASP A 46 18.42 -0.40 2.85
N GLY A 47 18.40 -0.86 4.13
CA GLY A 47 18.14 -2.26 4.43
C GLY A 47 16.72 -2.67 4.03
N PHE A 48 16.57 -3.85 3.47
CA PHE A 48 15.30 -4.40 3.01
C PHE A 48 15.24 -5.92 3.19
N TRP A 49 14.05 -6.47 3.05
CA TRP A 49 13.82 -7.91 2.99
C TRP A 49 13.75 -8.35 1.52
N MET A 50 14.37 -9.45 1.20
CA MET A 50 14.39 -10.02 -0.14
C MET A 50 14.06 -11.50 -0.04
N ASP A 51 13.26 -12.01 -0.97
CA ASP A 51 13.03 -13.44 -1.09
C ASP A 51 14.36 -14.18 -1.26
N ASP A 52 14.53 -15.30 -0.58
CA ASP A 52 15.75 -16.13 -0.63
C ASP A 52 15.80 -17.02 -1.88
N THR A 53 14.68 -17.17 -2.57
CA THR A 53 14.54 -17.93 -3.81
C THR A 53 13.72 -17.16 -4.84
N GLU A 54 13.90 -17.48 -6.11
CA GLU A 54 13.04 -16.97 -7.17
C GLU A 54 11.62 -17.52 -7.04
N ILE A 55 10.61 -16.66 -7.29
CA ILE A 55 9.21 -17.07 -7.28
C ILE A 55 8.94 -17.97 -8.49
N THR A 56 8.43 -19.16 -8.22
CA THR A 56 8.04 -20.10 -9.26
C THR A 56 6.73 -19.73 -9.93
N ASN A 57 6.50 -20.20 -11.17
CA ASN A 57 5.21 -20.04 -11.86
C ASN A 57 4.03 -20.62 -11.05
N SER A 58 4.27 -21.64 -10.24
CA SER A 58 3.24 -22.25 -9.38
C SER A 58 2.84 -21.30 -8.25
N GLU A 59 3.78 -20.64 -7.62
CA GLU A 59 3.55 -19.66 -6.55
C GLU A 59 2.88 -18.41 -7.12
N TYR A 60 3.36 -17.91 -8.26
CA TYR A 60 2.74 -16.79 -8.93
C TYR A 60 1.27 -17.06 -9.32
N LYS A 61 0.98 -18.28 -9.79
CA LYS A 61 -0.39 -18.72 -10.09
C LYS A 61 -1.29 -18.70 -8.85
N GLN A 62 -0.76 -18.96 -7.66
CA GLN A 62 -1.52 -18.83 -6.42
C GLN A 62 -1.91 -17.38 -6.16
N PHE A 63 -0.98 -16.44 -6.37
CA PHE A 63 -1.26 -15.00 -6.27
C PHE A 63 -2.33 -14.57 -7.27
N VAL A 64 -2.21 -14.92 -8.54
CA VAL A 64 -3.23 -14.62 -9.57
C VAL A 64 -4.60 -15.19 -9.20
N THR A 65 -4.63 -16.41 -8.67
CA THR A 65 -5.86 -17.05 -8.20
C THR A 65 -6.46 -16.29 -7.01
N TYR A 66 -5.63 -15.86 -6.06
CA TYR A 66 -6.05 -15.04 -4.93
C TYR A 66 -6.69 -13.72 -5.38
N VAL A 67 -6.06 -13.02 -6.32
CA VAL A 67 -6.58 -11.76 -6.89
C VAL A 67 -7.92 -12.01 -7.58
N ARG A 68 -8.01 -13.02 -8.43
CA ARG A 68 -9.26 -13.43 -9.09
C ARG A 68 -10.37 -13.70 -8.09
N ASP A 69 -10.09 -14.51 -7.09
CA ASP A 69 -11.09 -14.93 -6.10
C ASP A 69 -11.51 -13.77 -5.18
N SER A 70 -10.62 -12.81 -4.93
CA SER A 70 -10.93 -11.57 -4.24
C SER A 70 -11.92 -10.72 -5.03
N ILE A 71 -11.64 -10.51 -6.33
CA ILE A 71 -12.51 -9.74 -7.22
C ILE A 71 -13.89 -10.41 -7.36
N LEU A 72 -13.93 -11.73 -7.52
CA LEU A 72 -15.20 -12.46 -7.61
C LEU A 72 -16.04 -12.28 -6.36
N ARG A 73 -15.47 -12.39 -5.17
CA ARG A 73 -16.21 -12.19 -3.91
C ARG A 73 -16.74 -10.76 -3.78
N THR A 74 -15.95 -9.78 -4.16
CA THR A 74 -16.38 -8.38 -4.16
C THR A 74 -17.56 -8.17 -5.13
N ARG A 75 -17.54 -8.79 -6.31
CA ARG A 75 -18.66 -8.71 -7.27
C ARG A 75 -19.91 -9.45 -6.79
N LEU A 76 -19.75 -10.63 -6.17
CA LEU A 76 -20.88 -11.37 -5.62
C LEU A 76 -21.57 -10.61 -4.48
N ALA A 77 -20.84 -9.76 -3.77
CA ALA A 77 -21.38 -8.86 -2.75
C ALA A 77 -22.01 -7.59 -3.32
N ASP A 78 -21.72 -7.25 -4.59
CA ASP A 78 -22.22 -6.03 -5.22
C ASP A 78 -23.72 -6.14 -5.50
N PRO A 79 -24.55 -5.16 -5.09
CA PRO A 79 -25.98 -5.12 -5.37
C PRO A 79 -26.34 -5.28 -6.85
N SER A 80 -25.45 -4.87 -7.76
CA SER A 80 -25.65 -5.05 -9.22
C SER A 80 -25.73 -6.51 -9.66
N TYR A 81 -25.22 -7.43 -8.81
CA TYR A 81 -25.19 -8.88 -9.05
C TYR A 81 -25.93 -9.68 -7.98
N GLY A 82 -26.97 -9.11 -7.38
CA GLY A 82 -27.80 -9.77 -6.37
C GLY A 82 -27.36 -9.52 -4.92
N GLY A 83 -26.18 -8.95 -4.68
CA GLY A 83 -25.78 -8.40 -3.39
C GLY A 83 -25.72 -9.38 -2.22
N ASP A 84 -25.02 -10.51 -2.36
CA ASP A 84 -24.81 -11.43 -1.23
C ASP A 84 -23.72 -10.87 -0.29
N GLU A 85 -24.15 -10.05 0.68
CA GLU A 85 -23.25 -9.40 1.67
C GLU A 85 -22.41 -10.39 2.47
N THR A 86 -22.75 -11.69 2.49
CA THR A 86 -21.96 -12.70 3.22
C THR A 86 -20.56 -12.91 2.64
N TYR A 87 -20.29 -12.44 1.43
CA TYR A 87 -18.95 -12.44 0.82
C TYR A 87 -18.04 -11.34 1.34
N MET A 88 -18.58 -10.36 2.08
CA MET A 88 -17.82 -9.29 2.70
C MET A 88 -18.00 -9.34 4.23
N ILE A 89 -17.00 -8.86 4.95
CA ILE A 89 -17.05 -8.65 6.40
C ILE A 89 -17.08 -7.14 6.61
N THR A 90 -18.18 -6.65 7.14
CA THR A 90 -18.42 -5.21 7.42
C THR A 90 -18.54 -4.93 8.91
N GLU A 91 -18.64 -5.99 9.74
CA GLU A 91 -18.74 -5.90 11.19
C GLU A 91 -17.73 -6.83 11.86
N ASP A 92 -17.29 -6.46 13.02
CA ASP A 92 -16.45 -7.31 13.86
C ASP A 92 -17.27 -8.34 14.64
N LYS A 93 -16.62 -9.09 15.55
CA LYS A 93 -17.29 -10.09 16.40
C LYS A 93 -18.26 -9.49 17.42
N ASN A 94 -18.15 -8.20 17.71
CA ASN A 94 -18.96 -7.47 18.68
C ASN A 94 -20.14 -6.76 17.98
N GLY A 95 -20.17 -6.74 16.64
CA GLY A 95 -21.14 -6.00 15.84
C GLY A 95 -20.73 -4.56 15.53
N ASP A 96 -19.48 -4.20 15.84
CA ASP A 96 -18.97 -2.87 15.51
C ASP A 96 -18.60 -2.78 14.03
N PRO A 97 -18.91 -1.67 13.34
CA PRO A 97 -18.59 -1.51 11.93
C PRO A 97 -17.08 -1.47 11.69
N VAL A 98 -16.61 -2.25 10.73
CA VAL A 98 -15.20 -2.28 10.30
C VAL A 98 -15.10 -1.99 8.80
N PRO A 99 -13.94 -1.50 8.33
CA PRO A 99 -13.73 -1.33 6.89
C PRO A 99 -14.04 -2.62 6.13
N PRO A 100 -14.81 -2.56 5.04
CA PRO A 100 -15.21 -3.74 4.28
C PRO A 100 -14.02 -4.56 3.81
N ARG A 101 -14.01 -5.85 4.10
CA ARG A 101 -12.97 -6.78 3.69
C ARG A 101 -13.56 -8.09 3.19
N VAL A 102 -12.86 -8.75 2.29
CA VAL A 102 -13.30 -10.01 1.69
C VAL A 102 -13.41 -11.13 2.73
N ASN A 103 -14.55 -11.82 2.72
CA ASN A 103 -14.77 -12.99 3.56
C ASN A 103 -14.22 -14.26 2.88
N TRP A 104 -13.01 -14.64 3.23
CA TRP A 104 -12.36 -15.85 2.70
C TRP A 104 -12.94 -17.15 3.24
N LYS A 105 -13.73 -17.13 4.31
CA LYS A 105 -14.40 -18.33 4.85
C LYS A 105 -15.59 -18.76 4.00
N LYS A 106 -16.20 -17.84 3.28
CA LYS A 106 -17.27 -18.13 2.35
C LYS A 106 -16.71 -18.73 1.07
N ASN A 107 -17.13 -19.91 0.71
CA ASN A 107 -16.72 -20.57 -0.54
C ASN A 107 -17.44 -19.91 -1.74
N LEU A 108 -16.76 -19.89 -2.88
CA LEU A 108 -17.40 -19.51 -4.13
C LEU A 108 -18.49 -20.51 -4.50
N PRO A 109 -19.59 -20.10 -5.16
CA PRO A 109 -20.72 -20.96 -5.47
C PRO A 109 -20.33 -22.04 -6.47
N LYS A 110 -20.64 -23.30 -6.13
CA LYS A 110 -20.43 -24.45 -7.04
C LYS A 110 -21.54 -24.56 -8.10
N LYS A 111 -22.74 -24.09 -7.77
CA LYS A 111 -23.91 -24.04 -8.66
C LYS A 111 -24.47 -22.62 -8.56
N PRO A 112 -23.91 -21.67 -9.31
CA PRO A 112 -24.33 -20.29 -9.24
C PRO A 112 -25.77 -20.11 -9.75
N ASN A 113 -26.54 -19.23 -9.12
CA ASN A 113 -27.79 -18.73 -9.64
C ASN A 113 -27.54 -17.75 -10.81
N GLU A 114 -28.57 -17.17 -11.41
CA GLU A 114 -28.42 -16.29 -12.57
C GLU A 114 -27.61 -15.02 -12.28
N ASP A 115 -27.80 -14.43 -11.10
CA ASP A 115 -27.08 -13.23 -10.69
C ASP A 115 -25.60 -13.53 -10.38
N GLU A 116 -25.35 -14.60 -9.64
CA GLU A 116 -24.01 -15.11 -9.37
C GLU A 116 -23.28 -15.50 -10.67
N GLN A 117 -24.01 -16.12 -11.62
CA GLN A 117 -23.48 -16.45 -12.93
C GLN A 117 -23.04 -15.19 -13.68
N ARG A 118 -23.85 -14.13 -13.67
CA ARG A 118 -23.48 -12.84 -14.27
C ARG A 118 -22.24 -12.23 -13.62
N ALA A 119 -22.16 -12.28 -12.28
CA ALA A 119 -20.99 -11.81 -11.54
C ALA A 119 -19.72 -12.55 -11.97
N ILE A 120 -19.80 -13.88 -12.06
CA ILE A 120 -18.68 -14.71 -12.48
C ILE A 120 -18.33 -14.43 -13.94
N GLU A 121 -19.31 -14.38 -14.83
CA GLU A 121 -19.08 -14.16 -16.26
C GLU A 121 -18.51 -12.80 -16.60
N SER A 122 -18.79 -11.79 -15.78
CA SER A 122 -18.25 -10.45 -15.99
C SER A 122 -16.72 -10.39 -15.94
N LEU A 123 -16.05 -11.38 -15.31
CA LEU A 123 -14.58 -11.47 -15.26
C LEU A 123 -13.99 -12.18 -16.49
N TYR A 124 -14.84 -12.71 -17.38
CA TYR A 124 -14.38 -13.46 -18.54
C TYR A 124 -14.68 -12.72 -19.83
N THR A 125 -13.81 -12.93 -20.81
CA THR A 125 -14.02 -12.50 -22.19
C THR A 125 -13.98 -13.71 -23.11
N LYS A 126 -14.55 -13.58 -24.32
CA LYS A 126 -14.47 -14.62 -25.34
C LYS A 126 -13.32 -14.30 -26.29
N ASN A 127 -12.52 -15.30 -26.57
CA ASN A 127 -11.52 -15.18 -27.64
C ASN A 127 -12.26 -14.96 -28.97
N PRO A 128 -11.97 -13.89 -29.72
CA PRO A 128 -12.70 -13.57 -30.94
C PRO A 128 -12.46 -14.60 -32.07
N VAL A 129 -11.37 -15.37 -31.99
CA VAL A 129 -11.00 -16.35 -33.01
C VAL A 129 -11.51 -17.76 -32.67
N THR A 130 -11.27 -18.21 -31.42
CA THR A 130 -11.60 -19.59 -31.00
C THR A 130 -12.97 -19.69 -30.31
N GLY A 131 -13.53 -18.57 -29.85
CA GLY A 131 -14.75 -18.54 -29.06
C GLY A 131 -14.58 -19.04 -27.62
N GLU A 132 -13.38 -19.43 -27.23
CA GLU A 132 -13.08 -19.90 -25.88
C GLU A 132 -13.27 -18.82 -24.85
N LYS A 133 -13.78 -19.21 -23.68
CA LYS A 133 -13.96 -18.32 -22.51
C LYS A 133 -12.63 -18.20 -21.78
N LEU A 134 -12.06 -17.01 -21.79
CA LEU A 134 -10.81 -16.68 -21.14
C LEU A 134 -11.03 -15.63 -20.03
N ILE A 135 -10.21 -15.69 -19.00
CA ILE A 135 -10.22 -14.62 -17.99
C ILE A 135 -9.72 -13.33 -18.65
N ASP A 136 -10.46 -12.25 -18.45
CA ASP A 136 -10.00 -10.92 -18.86
C ASP A 136 -8.92 -10.42 -17.88
N TRP A 137 -7.68 -10.68 -18.24
CA TRP A 137 -6.51 -10.31 -17.43
C TRP A 137 -6.44 -8.81 -17.09
N ARG A 138 -7.05 -7.93 -17.90
CA ARG A 138 -7.08 -6.48 -17.67
C ARG A 138 -7.85 -6.11 -16.41
N GLN A 139 -8.73 -6.99 -15.94
CA GLN A 139 -9.54 -6.80 -14.75
C GLN A 139 -8.89 -7.36 -13.50
N LEU A 140 -7.81 -8.13 -13.62
CA LEU A 140 -7.09 -8.72 -12.48
C LEU A 140 -6.17 -7.70 -11.82
N ASN A 141 -6.76 -6.68 -11.25
CA ASN A 141 -6.03 -5.62 -10.58
C ASN A 141 -5.97 -5.87 -9.07
N TYR A 142 -4.76 -5.88 -8.53
CA TYR A 142 -4.50 -5.98 -7.10
C TYR A 142 -4.28 -4.59 -6.53
N LYS A 143 -5.13 -4.20 -5.58
CA LYS A 143 -5.02 -2.95 -4.82
C LYS A 143 -4.33 -3.24 -3.50
N TYR A 144 -3.30 -2.49 -3.17
CA TYR A 144 -2.67 -2.53 -1.86
C TYR A 144 -2.30 -1.13 -1.38
N GLU A 145 -2.10 -1.00 -0.08
CA GLU A 145 -1.83 0.26 0.58
C GLU A 145 -0.52 0.16 1.35
N ILE A 146 0.33 1.16 1.20
CA ILE A 146 1.59 1.26 1.92
C ILE A 146 1.60 2.58 2.68
N TYR A 147 1.92 2.50 3.97
CA TYR A 147 2.11 3.68 4.81
C TYR A 147 3.54 4.21 4.67
N ASP A 148 3.67 5.46 4.26
CA ASP A 148 4.96 6.13 4.11
C ASP A 148 5.48 6.62 5.48
N TYR A 149 6.14 5.73 6.20
CA TYR A 149 6.77 6.04 7.48
C TYR A 149 7.86 7.10 7.37
N THR A 150 8.54 7.19 6.22
CA THR A 150 9.62 8.16 5.98
C THR A 150 9.05 9.57 5.93
N ALA A 151 8.00 9.77 5.14
CA ALA A 151 7.30 11.06 5.07
C ALA A 151 6.66 11.42 6.42
N ALA A 152 6.02 10.45 7.09
CA ALA A 152 5.42 10.65 8.41
C ALA A 152 6.46 11.04 9.48
N ALA A 153 7.67 10.52 9.39
CA ALA A 153 8.75 10.80 10.33
C ALA A 153 9.40 12.18 10.16
N LEU A 154 9.15 12.91 9.08
CA LEU A 154 9.72 14.24 8.86
C LEU A 154 9.31 15.19 9.98
N ARG A 155 10.27 16.02 10.45
CA ARG A 155 10.05 16.95 11.55
C ARG A 155 8.84 17.87 11.35
N ARG A 156 8.59 18.30 10.11
CA ARG A 156 7.45 19.15 9.74
C ARG A 156 6.08 18.48 9.92
N ASN A 157 6.05 17.13 9.91
CA ASN A 157 4.84 16.33 10.02
C ASN A 157 4.63 15.77 11.43
N ARG A 158 5.57 16.00 12.35
CA ARG A 158 5.45 15.55 13.74
C ARG A 158 4.63 16.53 14.55
N LEU A 159 3.78 15.99 15.41
CA LEU A 159 3.19 16.77 16.50
C LEU A 159 4.29 17.24 17.44
N ASN A 160 4.20 18.49 17.88
CA ASN A 160 5.09 18.99 18.93
C ASN A 160 4.91 18.12 20.19
N PRO A 161 5.99 17.62 20.82
CA PRO A 161 5.89 16.82 22.03
C PRO A 161 5.10 17.51 23.17
N SER A 162 5.11 18.83 23.25
CA SER A 162 4.33 19.61 24.23
C SER A 162 2.83 19.61 23.95
N GLU A 163 2.42 19.31 22.72
CA GLU A 163 1.02 19.23 22.31
C GLU A 163 0.49 17.78 22.37
N ARG A 164 1.38 16.82 22.64
CA ARG A 164 1.01 15.43 22.88
C ARG A 164 0.45 15.31 24.28
N ASN A 165 -0.83 15.20 24.39
CA ASN A 165 -1.45 14.86 25.67
C ASN A 165 -1.33 13.35 25.92
N LEU A 166 -0.20 12.94 26.52
CA LEU A 166 0.10 11.53 26.78
C LEU A 166 -0.77 10.90 27.90
N ASN A 167 -1.57 11.72 28.60
CA ASN A 167 -2.33 11.29 29.76
C ASN A 167 -3.86 11.32 29.56
N THR A 168 -4.31 11.51 28.33
CA THR A 168 -5.74 11.46 28.04
C THR A 168 -6.08 10.19 27.27
N ASP A 169 -7.16 9.52 27.71
CA ASP A 169 -7.83 8.45 26.97
C ASP A 169 -8.55 8.99 25.70
N VAL A 170 -8.14 10.14 25.21
CA VAL A 170 -8.69 10.71 23.98
C VAL A 170 -8.18 9.90 22.80
N VAL A 171 -9.09 9.13 22.24
CA VAL A 171 -8.89 8.52 20.91
C VAL A 171 -8.75 9.68 19.92
N VAL A 172 -7.56 9.82 19.34
CA VAL A 172 -7.35 10.77 18.24
C VAL A 172 -8.16 10.28 17.07
N ASP A 173 -9.20 11.02 16.71
CA ASP A 173 -9.96 10.74 15.49
C ASP A 173 -9.04 10.96 14.28
N PRO A 174 -8.71 9.92 13.50
CA PRO A 174 -7.82 10.05 12.34
C PRO A 174 -8.42 10.91 11.23
N ASP A 175 -9.74 11.14 11.25
CA ASP A 175 -10.45 11.95 10.25
C ASP A 175 -10.53 13.43 10.69
N GLU A 176 -10.14 13.75 11.93
CA GLU A 176 -10.14 15.14 12.41
C GLU A 176 -9.05 15.95 11.74
N VAL A 177 -9.45 17.07 11.12
CA VAL A 177 -8.53 18.01 10.49
C VAL A 177 -7.96 18.95 11.55
N VAL A 178 -6.70 18.74 11.92
CA VAL A 178 -5.98 19.61 12.86
C VAL A 178 -5.33 20.75 12.12
N MET A 179 -5.67 22.00 12.47
CA MET A 179 -5.02 23.22 11.97
C MET A 179 -4.00 23.72 12.97
N ILE A 180 -2.81 24.03 12.49
CA ILE A 180 -1.73 24.63 13.28
C ILE A 180 -1.50 26.05 12.82
N SER A 181 -1.48 26.98 13.78
CA SER A 181 -1.08 28.36 13.56
C SER A 181 0.38 28.52 13.99
N LYS A 182 1.18 29.10 13.12
CA LYS A 182 2.59 29.41 13.43
C LYS A 182 2.90 30.85 13.06
N ASP A 183 3.35 31.62 14.03
CA ASP A 183 3.89 32.93 13.78
C ASP A 183 5.27 32.80 13.12
N THR A 184 5.43 33.46 12.01
CA THR A 184 6.68 33.54 11.27
C THR A 184 7.06 34.99 11.06
N ALA A 185 8.35 35.25 11.01
CA ALA A 185 8.87 36.56 10.65
C ALA A 185 9.91 36.39 9.54
N TYR A 186 9.82 37.20 8.53
CA TYR A 186 10.79 37.24 7.45
C TYR A 186 11.12 38.69 7.11
N VAL A 187 12.23 38.88 6.41
CA VAL A 187 12.63 40.22 5.92
C VAL A 187 12.15 40.32 4.48
N ASP A 188 11.39 41.37 4.17
CA ASP A 188 10.95 41.66 2.82
C ASP A 188 12.10 42.21 1.94
N ASP A 189 11.82 42.40 0.66
CA ASP A 189 12.80 42.93 -0.31
C ASP A 189 13.26 44.37 0.01
N GLU A 190 12.50 45.08 0.85
CA GLU A 190 12.80 46.46 1.30
C GLU A 190 13.60 46.48 2.63
N GLY A 191 13.82 45.31 3.22
CA GLY A 191 14.62 45.14 4.48
C GLY A 191 13.76 45.29 5.75
N ASN A 192 12.44 45.32 5.66
CA ASN A 192 11.55 45.40 6.82
C ASN A 192 11.23 44.01 7.36
N ILE A 193 11.06 43.89 8.68
CA ILE A 193 10.63 42.67 9.33
C ILE A 193 9.12 42.55 9.25
N VAL A 194 8.64 41.67 8.40
CA VAL A 194 7.23 41.32 8.29
C VAL A 194 6.92 40.13 9.21
N ARG A 195 5.89 40.26 10.02
CA ARG A 195 5.37 39.19 10.89
C ARG A 195 4.03 38.74 10.35
N GLU A 196 3.92 37.45 10.15
CA GLU A 196 2.71 36.82 9.61
C GLU A 196 2.38 35.55 10.39
N THR A 197 1.10 35.33 10.64
CA THR A 197 0.60 34.07 11.19
C THR A 197 0.16 33.17 10.06
N ILE A 198 0.92 32.10 9.84
CA ILE A 198 0.61 31.10 8.82
C ILE A 198 -0.21 29.98 9.45
N ASN A 199 -1.42 29.80 8.93
CA ASN A 199 -2.26 28.66 9.28
C ASN A 199 -2.04 27.54 8.27
N ARG A 200 -1.70 26.35 8.73
CA ARG A 200 -1.57 25.18 7.88
C ARG A 200 -2.29 23.99 8.48
N ARG A 201 -2.83 23.15 7.62
CA ARG A 201 -3.31 21.82 8.02
C ARG A 201 -2.13 20.96 8.44
N LEU A 202 -2.23 20.31 9.60
CA LEU A 202 -1.33 19.24 9.97
C LEU A 202 -1.68 18.00 9.15
N SER A 203 -0.67 17.33 8.63
CA SER A 203 -0.87 16.04 7.94
C SER A 203 -1.41 15.01 8.92
N GLY A 204 -2.55 14.43 8.60
CA GLY A 204 -3.16 13.33 9.34
C GLY A 204 -2.55 11.97 8.97
N PRO A 205 -2.91 10.89 9.68
CA PRO A 205 -2.40 9.54 9.40
C PRO A 205 -2.66 9.10 7.95
N TRP A 206 -3.82 9.45 7.40
CA TRP A 206 -4.22 9.06 6.05
C TRP A 206 -3.44 9.77 4.94
N ASP A 207 -2.84 10.92 5.22
CA ASP A 207 -2.03 11.64 4.23
C ASP A 207 -0.74 10.90 3.85
N PHE A 208 -0.36 9.90 4.63
CA PHE A 208 0.83 9.05 4.40
C PHE A 208 0.47 7.67 3.88
N LEU A 209 -0.81 7.39 3.68
CA LEU A 209 -1.27 6.13 3.11
C LEU A 209 -1.31 6.23 1.59
N ASN A 210 -0.39 5.54 0.94
CA ASN A 210 -0.31 5.49 -0.51
C ASN A 210 -0.99 4.23 -1.04
N THR A 211 -1.95 4.42 -1.93
CA THR A 211 -2.65 3.33 -2.61
C THR A 211 -1.99 3.02 -3.94
N TYR A 212 -1.69 1.76 -4.18
CA TYR A 212 -1.14 1.26 -5.42
C TYR A 212 -2.08 0.24 -6.04
N ILE A 213 -2.18 0.28 -7.36
CA ILE A 213 -2.94 -0.68 -8.15
C ILE A 213 -1.99 -1.28 -9.17
N VAL A 214 -1.81 -2.60 -9.14
CA VAL A 214 -1.00 -3.34 -10.09
C VAL A 214 -1.83 -4.42 -10.75
N ASN A 215 -1.59 -4.65 -12.04
CA ASN A 215 -2.19 -5.77 -12.73
C ASN A 215 -1.47 -7.06 -12.33
N ALA A 216 -2.22 -8.12 -12.03
CA ALA A 216 -1.70 -9.38 -11.50
C ALA A 216 -1.21 -10.35 -12.60
N VAL A 217 -1.22 -9.93 -13.88
CA VAL A 217 -0.83 -10.77 -15.04
C VAL A 217 0.10 -10.02 -15.97
#